data_0bc75b612f07a84eabb1da82ab1badb7
#
_entry.id   0bc75b612f07a84eabb1da82ab1badb7
#
_cell.length_a   1.000
_cell.length_b   1.000
_cell.length_c   1.000
_cell.angle_alpha   90.00
_cell.angle_beta   90.00
_cell.angle_gamma   90.00
#
_symmetry.space_group_name_H-M   'P 1'
#
loop_
_entity.id
_entity.type
_entity.pdbx_description
1 polymer ?
#
loop_
_entity_poly.entity_id
_entity_poly.type
_entity_poly.pdbx_seq_one_letter_code
_entity_poly.pdbx_strand_id
1 'polypeptide(L)'
;MEAGATLGSGGDVVDISTERTMGLIGSILALAGIIPRVGGLLSLIGFVLILIALHGIGNKLNDGRPFNYYLKAIIAIFVALIVGVVVIAAAFVVSSGSTSSIENEFIMSPGSEITIIEEESPHLTGEGIALLVIGAGIILAGIIVGGYFQKKAWESMYKLTGVEAFQNTAKFLWWGVLTIVILIGAILLLISEIYQIIAFANLPEKLTKRPETHLKPPIDDFEW
;
A
#
# COMPACT_ATOMS: atom_id res chain seq x y z
N MET A 1 14.58 6.73 -61.69
CA MET A 1 15.18 6.24 -60.43
C MET A 1 14.47 6.94 -59.29
N GLU A 2 13.37 6.37 -58.86
CA GLU A 2 12.63 6.89 -57.72
C GLU A 2 13.21 6.26 -56.45
N ALA A 3 13.85 7.08 -55.63
CA ALA A 3 14.25 6.72 -54.32
C ALA A 3 12.99 6.65 -53.42
N GLY A 4 12.47 5.45 -53.21
CA GLY A 4 11.44 5.15 -52.24
C GLY A 4 11.92 5.51 -50.86
N ALA A 5 11.48 6.65 -50.36
CA ALA A 5 11.58 7.01 -48.96
C ALA A 5 10.71 6.01 -48.17
N THR A 6 11.31 4.99 -47.58
CA THR A 6 10.70 4.14 -46.55
C THR A 6 10.41 5.03 -45.34
N LEU A 7 9.22 5.54 -45.30
CA LEU A 7 8.68 6.24 -44.14
C LEU A 7 8.68 5.29 -42.91
N GLY A 8 9.24 5.81 -41.88
CA GLY A 8 9.64 5.24 -40.65
C GLY A 8 8.70 4.22 -40.01
N SER A 9 9.34 3.31 -39.30
CA SER A 9 8.77 2.30 -38.43
C SER A 9 7.65 2.88 -37.56
N GLY A 10 6.41 2.64 -37.99
CA GLY A 10 5.28 2.80 -37.07
C GLY A 10 5.52 1.85 -35.91
N GLY A 11 5.73 2.39 -34.71
CA GLY A 11 5.88 1.57 -33.52
C GLY A 11 4.69 0.63 -33.40
N ASP A 12 4.94 -0.63 -33.06
CA ASP A 12 3.89 -1.63 -32.86
C ASP A 12 2.82 -1.09 -31.91
N VAL A 13 1.59 -1.06 -32.40
CA VAL A 13 0.43 -0.66 -31.60
C VAL A 13 -0.08 -1.88 -30.83
N VAL A 14 -0.17 -1.75 -29.52
CA VAL A 14 -0.56 -2.83 -28.61
C VAL A 14 -1.94 -2.53 -28.04
N ASP A 15 -2.82 -3.52 -28.05
CA ASP A 15 -4.14 -3.46 -27.41
C ASP A 15 -4.01 -3.78 -25.93
N ILE A 16 -4.49 -2.87 -25.08
CA ILE A 16 -4.49 -2.99 -23.60
C ILE A 16 -5.91 -2.86 -23.01
N SER A 17 -6.95 -3.07 -23.80
CA SER A 17 -8.34 -2.93 -23.38
C SER A 17 -8.69 -3.82 -22.17
N THR A 18 -8.18 -5.06 -22.16
CA THR A 18 -8.37 -6.00 -21.05
C THR A 18 -7.72 -5.50 -19.77
N GLU A 19 -6.47 -5.06 -19.83
CA GLU A 19 -5.71 -4.55 -18.69
C GLU A 19 -6.33 -3.24 -18.15
N ARG A 20 -6.78 -2.36 -19.05
CA ARG A 20 -7.53 -1.16 -18.70
C ARG A 20 -8.77 -1.52 -17.88
N THR A 21 -9.58 -2.46 -18.37
CA THR A 21 -10.80 -2.89 -17.69
C THR A 21 -10.50 -3.54 -16.34
N MET A 22 -9.49 -4.41 -16.27
CA MET A 22 -9.05 -5.01 -15.01
C MET A 22 -8.56 -3.97 -14.00
N GLY A 23 -7.77 -2.99 -14.45
CA GLY A 23 -7.30 -1.89 -13.61
C GLY A 23 -8.44 -1.02 -13.10
N LEU A 24 -9.42 -0.71 -13.96
CA LEU A 24 -10.61 0.06 -13.59
C LEU A 24 -11.46 -0.67 -12.55
N ILE A 25 -11.81 -1.93 -12.79
CA ILE A 25 -12.59 -2.75 -11.86
C ILE A 25 -11.81 -2.92 -10.55
N GLY A 26 -10.50 -3.19 -10.63
CA GLY A 26 -9.63 -3.31 -9.47
C GLY A 26 -9.61 -2.06 -8.60
N SER A 27 -9.54 -0.87 -9.22
CA SER A 27 -9.55 0.41 -8.50
C SER A 27 -10.91 0.68 -7.83
N ILE A 28 -12.01 0.34 -8.47
CA ILE A 28 -13.35 0.47 -7.87
C ILE A 28 -13.49 -0.48 -6.68
N LEU A 29 -13.02 -1.72 -6.80
CA LEU A 29 -13.04 -2.69 -5.70
C LEU A 29 -12.10 -2.28 -4.55
N ALA A 30 -10.95 -1.70 -4.84
CA ALA A 30 -10.04 -1.17 -3.82
C ALA A 30 -10.72 -0.04 -3.03
N LEU A 31 -11.40 0.89 -3.70
CA LEU A 31 -12.17 1.94 -3.06
C LEU A 31 -13.33 1.39 -2.21
N ALA A 32 -13.98 0.30 -2.65
CA ALA A 32 -15.01 -0.38 -1.88
C ALA A 32 -14.49 -0.99 -0.56
N GLY A 33 -13.17 -1.02 -0.36
CA GLY A 33 -12.51 -1.38 0.89
C GLY A 33 -12.98 -0.59 2.12
N ILE A 34 -13.56 0.60 1.92
CA ILE A 34 -14.12 1.46 2.97
C ILE A 34 -15.39 0.84 3.59
N ILE A 35 -16.06 -0.09 2.90
CA ILE A 35 -17.32 -0.67 3.37
C ILE A 35 -17.04 -1.61 4.55
N PRO A 36 -17.61 -1.35 5.75
CA PRO A 36 -17.43 -2.23 6.91
C PRO A 36 -17.87 -3.67 6.60
N ARG A 37 -17.18 -4.66 7.17
CA ARG A 37 -17.41 -6.12 7.10
C ARG A 37 -17.02 -6.79 5.79
N VAL A 38 -17.27 -6.19 4.62
CA VAL A 38 -16.99 -6.82 3.31
C VAL A 38 -15.85 -6.11 2.55
N GLY A 39 -15.55 -4.86 2.91
CA GLY A 39 -14.58 -4.02 2.18
C GLY A 39 -13.18 -4.61 2.13
N GLY A 40 -12.72 -5.26 3.21
CA GLY A 40 -11.39 -5.86 3.23
C GLY A 40 -11.17 -6.92 2.15
N LEU A 41 -12.16 -7.81 1.93
CA LEU A 41 -12.08 -8.80 0.86
C LEU A 41 -12.16 -8.16 -0.53
N LEU A 42 -13.06 -7.18 -0.70
CA LEU A 42 -13.19 -6.46 -1.97
C LEU A 42 -11.90 -5.71 -2.32
N SER A 43 -11.31 -5.03 -1.34
CA SER A 43 -10.04 -4.32 -1.51
C SER A 43 -8.91 -5.27 -1.88
N LEU A 44 -8.82 -6.45 -1.24
CA LEU A 44 -7.81 -7.45 -1.58
C LEU A 44 -7.94 -7.91 -3.04
N ILE A 45 -9.16 -8.22 -3.48
CA ILE A 45 -9.43 -8.58 -4.88
C ILE A 45 -9.07 -7.41 -5.80
N GLY A 46 -9.42 -6.18 -5.42
CA GLY A 46 -9.08 -4.97 -6.15
C GLY A 46 -7.57 -4.84 -6.35
N PHE A 47 -6.77 -5.00 -5.31
CA PHE A 47 -5.30 -4.95 -5.40
C PHE A 47 -4.72 -6.02 -6.32
N VAL A 48 -5.25 -7.25 -6.28
CA VAL A 48 -4.82 -8.32 -7.19
C VAL A 48 -5.13 -7.97 -8.64
N LEU A 49 -6.31 -7.44 -8.93
CA LEU A 49 -6.69 -7.02 -10.28
C LEU A 49 -5.80 -5.87 -10.79
N ILE A 50 -5.46 -4.90 -9.94
CA ILE A 50 -4.53 -3.82 -10.27
C ILE A 50 -3.14 -4.40 -10.58
N LEU A 51 -2.65 -5.35 -9.78
CA LEU A 51 -1.37 -6.02 -10.05
C LEU A 51 -1.36 -6.71 -11.41
N ILE A 52 -2.43 -7.47 -11.73
CA ILE A 52 -2.55 -8.15 -13.02
C ILE A 52 -2.57 -7.13 -14.16
N ALA A 53 -3.32 -6.04 -14.01
CA ALA A 53 -3.39 -4.96 -14.99
C ALA A 53 -2.00 -4.31 -15.22
N LEU A 54 -1.29 -3.96 -14.14
CA LEU A 54 0.04 -3.36 -14.22
C LEU A 54 1.07 -4.33 -14.84
N HIS A 55 0.99 -5.62 -14.51
CA HIS A 55 1.84 -6.66 -15.11
C HIS A 55 1.58 -6.78 -16.62
N GLY A 56 0.31 -6.86 -17.01
CA GLY A 56 -0.09 -6.98 -18.43
C GLY A 56 0.34 -5.76 -19.25
N ILE A 57 0.09 -4.55 -18.74
CA ILE A 57 0.50 -3.28 -19.38
C ILE A 57 2.03 -3.25 -19.50
N GLY A 58 2.74 -3.58 -18.42
CA GLY A 58 4.19 -3.58 -18.39
C GLY A 58 4.80 -4.54 -19.42
N ASN A 59 4.28 -5.76 -19.50
CA ASN A 59 4.76 -6.75 -20.49
C ASN A 59 4.50 -6.30 -21.92
N LYS A 60 3.30 -5.77 -22.20
CA LYS A 60 2.93 -5.30 -23.52
C LYS A 60 3.75 -4.10 -23.98
N LEU A 61 4.13 -3.22 -23.06
CA LEU A 61 4.90 -2.01 -23.33
C LEU A 61 6.43 -2.18 -23.10
N ASN A 62 6.90 -3.40 -22.79
CA ASN A 62 8.30 -3.71 -22.45
C ASN A 62 8.85 -2.87 -21.28
N ASP A 63 8.01 -2.57 -20.29
CA ASP A 63 8.41 -1.81 -19.10
C ASP A 63 7.76 -2.35 -17.84
N GLY A 64 8.45 -3.22 -17.12
CA GLY A 64 7.95 -3.82 -15.87
C GLY A 64 8.00 -2.90 -14.63
N ARG A 65 8.48 -1.65 -14.74
CA ARG A 65 8.65 -0.76 -13.59
C ARG A 65 7.37 -0.51 -12.80
N PRO A 66 6.20 -0.23 -13.40
CA PRO A 66 4.97 -0.01 -12.64
C PRO A 66 4.60 -1.20 -11.76
N PHE A 67 4.64 -2.41 -12.34
CA PHE A 67 4.36 -3.63 -11.60
C PHE A 67 5.37 -3.88 -10.47
N ASN A 68 6.67 -3.76 -10.76
CA ASN A 68 7.72 -4.01 -9.78
C ASN A 68 7.66 -3.04 -8.59
N TYR A 69 7.40 -1.76 -8.84
CA TYR A 69 7.23 -0.78 -7.76
C TYR A 69 5.96 -1.05 -6.95
N TYR A 70 4.86 -1.36 -7.61
CA TYR A 70 3.61 -1.65 -6.92
C TYR A 70 3.72 -2.92 -6.07
N LEU A 71 4.38 -3.96 -6.58
CA LEU A 71 4.67 -5.19 -5.83
C LEU A 71 5.55 -4.93 -4.60
N LYS A 72 6.63 -4.13 -4.76
CA LYS A 72 7.48 -3.72 -3.64
C LYS A 72 6.70 -2.95 -2.59
N ALA A 73 5.77 -2.09 -2.99
CA ALA A 73 4.89 -1.37 -2.07
C ALA A 73 4.05 -2.32 -1.21
N ILE A 74 3.40 -3.29 -1.85
CA ILE A 74 2.57 -4.28 -1.14
C ILE A 74 3.43 -5.09 -0.18
N ILE A 75 4.58 -5.61 -0.62
CA ILE A 75 5.48 -6.41 0.22
C ILE A 75 5.94 -5.58 1.43
N ALA A 76 6.34 -4.32 1.23
CA ALA A 76 6.79 -3.45 2.32
C ALA A 76 5.69 -3.23 3.38
N ILE A 77 4.45 -2.96 2.94
CA ILE A 77 3.31 -2.78 3.85
C ILE A 77 3.00 -4.08 4.61
N PHE A 78 2.94 -5.21 3.91
CA PHE A 78 2.64 -6.51 4.54
C PHE A 78 3.70 -6.91 5.57
N VAL A 79 4.97 -6.79 5.24
CA VAL A 79 6.07 -7.10 6.16
C VAL A 79 6.00 -6.21 7.40
N ALA A 80 5.82 -4.90 7.21
CA ALA A 80 5.72 -3.98 8.34
C ALA A 80 4.48 -4.24 9.20
N LEU A 81 3.37 -4.61 8.59
CA LEU A 81 2.14 -4.94 9.31
C LEU A 81 2.31 -6.22 10.13
N ILE A 82 2.88 -7.28 9.56
CA ILE A 82 3.14 -8.54 10.29
C ILE A 82 4.08 -8.28 11.47
N VAL A 83 5.22 -7.62 11.22
CA VAL A 83 6.21 -7.33 12.28
C VAL A 83 5.61 -6.41 13.34
N GLY A 84 4.93 -5.35 12.96
CA GLY A 84 4.32 -4.40 13.88
C GLY A 84 3.23 -5.05 14.75
N VAL A 85 2.37 -5.89 14.17
CA VAL A 85 1.33 -6.63 14.93
C VAL A 85 1.95 -7.61 15.90
N VAL A 86 3.03 -8.32 15.53
CA VAL A 86 3.74 -9.22 16.44
C VAL A 86 4.32 -8.45 17.63
N VAL A 87 4.92 -7.28 17.39
CA VAL A 87 5.47 -6.43 18.47
C VAL A 87 4.34 -5.89 19.36
N ILE A 88 3.21 -5.47 18.80
CA ILE A 88 2.04 -5.04 19.55
C ILE A 88 1.46 -6.19 20.39
N ALA A 89 1.37 -7.40 19.84
CA ALA A 89 0.92 -8.58 20.59
C ALA A 89 1.85 -8.89 21.76
N ALA A 90 3.16 -8.77 21.57
CA ALA A 90 4.14 -8.92 22.66
C ALA A 90 3.94 -7.91 23.78
N ALA A 91 3.52 -6.69 23.49
CA ALA A 91 3.21 -5.66 24.48
C ALA A 91 2.10 -6.12 25.47
N PHE A 92 1.06 -6.76 24.95
CA PHE A 92 -0.02 -7.31 25.79
C PHE A 92 0.45 -8.49 26.63
N VAL A 93 1.29 -9.36 26.09
CA VAL A 93 1.84 -10.50 26.83
C VAL A 93 2.72 -10.03 27.98
N VAL A 94 3.60 -9.05 27.75
CA VAL A 94 4.45 -8.47 28.79
C VAL A 94 3.62 -7.80 29.87
N SER A 95 2.58 -7.05 29.49
CA SER A 95 1.70 -6.38 30.46
C SER A 95 0.89 -7.38 31.31
N SER A 96 0.41 -8.48 30.72
CA SER A 96 -0.33 -9.51 31.46
C SER A 96 0.56 -10.38 32.35
N GLY A 97 1.83 -10.60 31.97
CA GLY A 97 2.79 -11.35 32.77
C GLY A 97 3.24 -10.62 34.07
N SER A 98 3.18 -9.30 34.07
CA SER A 98 3.54 -8.48 35.23
C SER A 98 2.49 -8.50 36.35
N THR A 99 1.28 -8.90 36.08
CA THR A 99 0.17 -9.00 37.06
C THR A 99 0.22 -10.31 37.85
N SER A 100 0.99 -11.31 37.44
CA SER A 100 1.06 -12.61 38.12
C SER A 100 2.06 -12.67 39.29
N SER A 101 2.73 -11.57 39.62
CA SER A 101 3.72 -11.50 40.72
C SER A 101 3.15 -10.93 42.01
N ILE A 102 1.84 -10.76 42.13
CA ILE A 102 1.24 -10.52 43.44
C ILE A 102 1.21 -11.89 44.14
N GLU A 103 2.28 -12.17 44.87
CA GLU A 103 2.30 -13.24 45.85
C GLU A 103 1.05 -13.13 46.70
N ASN A 104 0.16 -14.13 46.58
CA ASN A 104 -0.92 -14.34 47.53
C ASN A 104 -0.32 -14.64 48.90
N GLU A 105 0.12 -13.62 49.61
CA GLU A 105 0.30 -13.71 51.04
C GLU A 105 -1.08 -13.77 51.67
N PHE A 106 -1.61 -15.01 51.70
CA PHE A 106 -2.87 -15.33 52.31
C PHE A 106 -2.73 -15.18 53.85
N ILE A 107 -2.79 -13.95 54.33
CA ILE A 107 -2.91 -13.71 55.78
C ILE A 107 -4.40 -13.95 56.09
N MET A 108 -4.65 -15.15 56.60
CA MET A 108 -5.94 -15.52 57.14
C MET A 108 -6.17 -14.69 58.42
N SER A 109 -6.90 -13.59 58.32
CA SER A 109 -7.45 -12.86 59.44
C SER A 109 -8.92 -13.28 59.63
N PRO A 110 -9.32 -13.72 60.83
CA PRO A 110 -10.70 -14.12 61.09
C PRO A 110 -11.56 -12.88 61.36
N GLY A 111 -12.26 -12.43 60.32
CA GLY A 111 -13.21 -11.32 60.39
C GLY A 111 -13.65 -10.98 58.97
N SER A 112 -14.71 -11.62 58.52
CA SER A 112 -15.30 -11.50 57.19
C SER A 112 -15.72 -10.09 56.86
N GLU A 113 -14.93 -9.37 56.08
CA GLU A 113 -15.40 -8.29 55.21
C GLU A 113 -15.36 -8.78 53.79
N ILE A 114 -16.49 -8.67 53.09
CA ILE A 114 -16.63 -9.05 51.71
C ILE A 114 -15.75 -8.07 50.92
N THR A 115 -14.57 -8.50 50.55
CA THR A 115 -13.73 -7.74 49.60
C THR A 115 -14.40 -7.83 48.23
N ILE A 116 -14.96 -6.74 47.78
CA ILE A 116 -15.37 -6.58 46.38
C ILE A 116 -14.07 -6.74 45.59
N ILE A 117 -13.98 -7.82 44.81
CA ILE A 117 -12.91 -7.98 43.82
C ILE A 117 -13.21 -6.89 42.77
N GLU A 118 -12.56 -5.74 42.91
CA GLU A 118 -12.48 -4.79 41.81
C GLU A 118 -11.81 -5.55 40.66
N GLU A 119 -12.54 -5.74 39.60
CA GLU A 119 -12.02 -6.25 38.34
C GLU A 119 -10.94 -5.26 37.88
N GLU A 120 -9.71 -5.58 38.18
CA GLU A 120 -8.54 -4.77 37.83
C GLU A 120 -8.47 -4.74 36.31
N SER A 121 -8.89 -3.61 35.72
CA SER A 121 -8.74 -3.39 34.28
C SER A 121 -7.27 -3.59 33.92
N PRO A 122 -6.95 -4.26 32.79
CA PRO A 122 -5.58 -4.57 32.41
C PRO A 122 -4.76 -3.28 32.26
N HIS A 123 -3.96 -2.98 33.28
CA HIS A 123 -3.06 -1.84 33.24
C HIS A 123 -1.85 -2.18 32.37
N LEU A 124 -1.68 -1.41 31.29
CA LEU A 124 -0.48 -1.50 30.46
C LEU A 124 0.74 -1.05 31.28
N THR A 125 1.72 -1.93 31.39
CA THR A 125 3.00 -1.60 32.02
C THR A 125 3.79 -0.59 31.16
N GLY A 126 4.74 0.13 31.76
CA GLY A 126 5.61 1.04 31.02
C GLY A 126 6.34 0.36 29.85
N GLU A 127 6.76 -0.89 30.03
CA GLU A 127 7.38 -1.70 28.98
C GLU A 127 6.37 -2.06 27.87
N GLY A 128 5.13 -2.41 28.23
CA GLY A 128 4.06 -2.66 27.28
C GLY A 128 3.74 -1.42 26.43
N ILE A 129 3.67 -0.25 27.04
CA ILE A 129 3.47 1.02 26.32
C ILE A 129 4.62 1.29 25.34
N ALA A 130 5.88 1.05 25.77
CA ALA A 130 7.02 1.22 24.89
C ALA A 130 6.95 0.30 23.66
N LEU A 131 6.58 -0.97 23.85
CA LEU A 131 6.39 -1.92 22.75
C LEU A 131 5.24 -1.52 21.83
N LEU A 132 4.13 -1.00 22.34
CA LEU A 132 3.03 -0.46 21.51
C LEU A 132 3.50 0.68 20.63
N VAL A 133 4.27 1.62 21.18
CA VAL A 133 4.81 2.76 20.40
C VAL A 133 5.77 2.27 19.34
N ILE A 134 6.64 1.31 19.65
CA ILE A 134 7.57 0.71 18.69
C ILE A 134 6.80 -0.02 17.57
N GLY A 135 5.83 -0.86 17.92
CA GLY A 135 5.02 -1.58 16.94
C GLY A 135 4.24 -0.65 16.00
N ALA A 136 3.62 0.39 16.56
CA ALA A 136 2.94 1.43 15.79
C ALA A 136 3.92 2.19 14.87
N GLY A 137 5.12 2.50 15.36
CA GLY A 137 6.19 3.12 14.58
C GLY A 137 6.64 2.27 13.39
N ILE A 138 6.76 0.96 13.57
CA ILE A 138 7.12 0.01 12.51
C ILE A 138 6.03 0.00 11.42
N ILE A 139 4.76 -0.06 11.82
CA ILE A 139 3.64 -0.03 10.86
C ILE A 139 3.65 1.29 10.09
N LEU A 140 3.81 2.41 10.77
CA LEU A 140 3.85 3.73 10.14
C LEU A 140 5.02 3.84 9.14
N ALA A 141 6.21 3.38 9.53
CA ALA A 141 7.37 3.35 8.65
C ALA A 141 7.10 2.50 7.39
N GLY A 142 6.46 1.34 7.54
CA GLY A 142 6.07 0.48 6.43
C GLY A 142 5.06 1.14 5.48
N ILE A 143 4.09 1.88 6.03
CA ILE A 143 3.13 2.66 5.23
C ILE A 143 3.85 3.75 4.43
N ILE A 144 4.82 4.45 5.01
CA ILE A 144 5.59 5.50 4.32
C ILE A 144 6.45 4.89 3.20
N VAL A 145 7.17 3.81 3.49
CA VAL A 145 8.00 3.11 2.48
C VAL A 145 7.14 2.53 1.37
N GLY A 146 6.03 1.88 1.72
CA GLY A 146 5.07 1.36 0.75
C GLY A 146 4.47 2.46 -0.11
N GLY A 147 4.06 3.57 0.50
CA GLY A 147 3.54 4.75 -0.20
C GLY A 147 4.54 5.36 -1.17
N TYR A 148 5.83 5.38 -0.81
CA TYR A 148 6.89 5.83 -1.71
C TYR A 148 7.00 4.95 -2.96
N PHE A 149 6.99 3.62 -2.79
CA PHE A 149 7.02 2.71 -3.92
C PHE A 149 5.74 2.78 -4.76
N GLN A 150 4.58 2.91 -4.12
CA GLN A 150 3.31 3.06 -4.82
C GLN A 150 3.25 4.36 -5.63
N LYS A 151 3.75 5.47 -5.07
CA LYS A 151 3.95 6.73 -5.82
C LYS A 151 4.79 6.49 -7.07
N LYS A 152 5.93 5.80 -6.94
CA LYS A 152 6.80 5.48 -8.09
C LYS A 152 6.11 4.60 -9.13
N ALA A 153 5.24 3.69 -8.72
CA ALA A 153 4.45 2.88 -9.64
C ALA A 153 3.55 3.77 -10.52
N TRP A 154 2.80 4.69 -9.91
CA TRP A 154 1.90 5.59 -10.63
C TRP A 154 2.64 6.62 -11.48
N GLU A 155 3.77 7.16 -11.02
CA GLU A 155 4.65 8.00 -11.84
C GLU A 155 5.18 7.26 -13.07
N SER A 156 5.49 5.96 -12.92
CA SER A 156 5.92 5.11 -14.04
C SER A 156 4.77 4.89 -15.03
N MET A 157 3.54 4.67 -14.54
CA MET A 157 2.35 4.59 -15.39
C MET A 157 2.12 5.87 -16.17
N TYR A 158 2.23 7.04 -15.52
CA TYR A 158 2.15 8.33 -16.20
C TYR A 158 3.20 8.45 -17.31
N LYS A 159 4.45 8.09 -17.03
CA LYS A 159 5.54 8.15 -18.02
C LYS A 159 5.32 7.21 -19.21
N LEU A 160 4.64 6.09 -19.00
CA LEU A 160 4.35 5.10 -20.05
C LEU A 160 3.15 5.49 -20.90
N THR A 161 2.09 6.02 -20.29
CA THR A 161 0.80 6.19 -20.92
C THR A 161 0.47 7.63 -21.28
N GLY A 162 1.15 8.60 -20.65
CA GLY A 162 0.86 10.03 -20.79
C GLY A 162 -0.44 10.48 -20.09
N VAL A 163 -1.13 9.58 -19.37
CA VAL A 163 -2.40 9.91 -18.69
C VAL A 163 -2.11 10.66 -17.39
N GLU A 164 -2.39 11.97 -17.36
CA GLU A 164 -2.10 12.87 -16.23
C GLU A 164 -2.75 12.43 -14.91
N ALA A 165 -3.89 11.74 -14.97
CA ALA A 165 -4.56 11.25 -13.80
C ALA A 165 -3.68 10.32 -12.95
N PHE A 166 -2.76 9.52 -13.55
CA PHE A 166 -1.78 8.73 -12.81
C PHE A 166 -0.79 9.60 -12.05
N GLN A 167 -0.39 10.74 -12.61
CA GLN A 167 0.47 11.68 -11.90
C GLN A 167 -0.23 12.30 -10.69
N ASN A 168 -1.50 12.64 -10.83
CA ASN A 168 -2.31 13.17 -9.73
C ASN A 168 -2.53 12.10 -8.65
N THR A 169 -2.81 10.85 -9.06
CA THR A 169 -2.84 9.70 -8.13
C THR A 169 -1.56 9.65 -7.29
N ALA A 170 -0.39 9.70 -7.93
CA ALA A 170 0.90 9.64 -7.25
C ALA A 170 1.10 10.81 -6.25
N LYS A 171 0.70 12.03 -6.63
CA LYS A 171 0.82 13.23 -5.79
C LYS A 171 -0.09 13.13 -4.55
N PHE A 172 -1.37 12.87 -4.75
CA PHE A 172 -2.33 12.80 -3.64
C PHE A 172 -2.05 11.63 -2.70
N LEU A 173 -1.63 10.48 -3.25
CA LEU A 173 -1.19 9.35 -2.46
C LEU A 173 -0.02 9.70 -1.55
N TRP A 174 1.02 10.35 -2.11
CA TRP A 174 2.20 10.70 -1.34
C TRP A 174 1.90 11.67 -0.21
N TRP A 175 1.16 12.75 -0.51
CA TRP A 175 0.72 13.69 0.52
C TRP A 175 -0.24 13.04 1.52
N GLY A 176 -1.11 12.14 1.07
CA GLY A 176 -2.01 11.38 1.93
C GLY A 176 -1.27 10.50 2.93
N VAL A 177 -0.25 9.77 2.46
CA VAL A 177 0.60 8.93 3.32
C VAL A 177 1.36 9.76 4.35
N LEU A 178 1.95 10.89 3.96
CA LEU A 178 2.69 11.75 4.88
C LEU A 178 1.80 12.41 5.94
N THR A 179 0.56 12.69 5.61
CA THR A 179 -0.39 13.38 6.50
C THR A 179 -1.44 12.46 7.14
N ILE A 180 -1.26 11.14 7.03
CA ILE A 180 -2.22 10.14 7.52
C ILE A 180 -2.47 10.28 9.03
N VAL A 181 -1.45 10.69 9.78
CA VAL A 181 -1.53 10.91 11.23
C VAL A 181 -2.48 12.06 11.60
N ILE A 182 -2.69 13.01 10.69
CA ILE A 182 -3.50 14.23 10.91
C ILE A 182 -4.91 14.08 10.31
N LEU A 183 -5.44 12.88 10.11
CA LEU A 183 -6.76 12.61 9.50
C LEU A 183 -6.96 13.20 8.08
N ILE A 184 -6.36 14.33 7.77
CA ILE A 184 -6.37 14.95 6.43
C ILE A 184 -5.80 13.97 5.39
N GLY A 185 -4.82 13.16 5.79
CA GLY A 185 -4.24 12.13 4.94
C GLY A 185 -5.27 11.13 4.41
N ALA A 186 -6.25 10.74 5.22
CA ALA A 186 -7.30 9.83 4.79
C ALA A 186 -8.13 10.41 3.63
N ILE A 187 -8.44 11.70 3.68
CA ILE A 187 -9.17 12.39 2.60
C ILE A 187 -8.31 12.45 1.33
N LEU A 188 -7.01 12.73 1.45
CA LEU A 188 -6.09 12.76 0.32
C LEU A 188 -5.91 11.37 -0.31
N LEU A 189 -5.90 10.31 0.50
CA LEU A 189 -5.87 8.94 0.00
C LEU A 189 -7.15 8.60 -0.77
N LEU A 190 -8.32 9.00 -0.28
CA LEU A 190 -9.58 8.85 -1.02
C LEU A 190 -9.56 9.58 -2.37
N ILE A 191 -9.04 10.81 -2.40
CA ILE A 191 -8.88 11.57 -3.63
C ILE A 191 -7.91 10.83 -4.57
N SER A 192 -6.84 10.27 -4.05
CA SER A 192 -5.89 9.46 -4.84
C SER A 192 -6.58 8.24 -5.49
N GLU A 193 -7.40 7.51 -4.74
CA GLU A 193 -8.16 6.36 -5.28
C GLU A 193 -9.14 6.78 -6.38
N ILE A 194 -9.81 7.93 -6.23
CA ILE A 194 -10.69 8.48 -7.28
C ILE A 194 -9.87 8.81 -8.54
N TYR A 195 -8.71 9.47 -8.39
CA TYR A 195 -7.83 9.74 -9.52
C TYR A 195 -7.30 8.46 -10.18
N GLN A 196 -7.08 7.41 -9.41
CA GLN A 196 -6.68 6.10 -9.94
C GLN A 196 -7.78 5.49 -10.83
N ILE A 197 -9.05 5.56 -10.40
CA ILE A 197 -10.20 5.13 -11.21
C ILE A 197 -10.26 5.95 -12.50
N ILE A 198 -10.16 7.28 -12.40
CA ILE A 198 -10.15 8.19 -13.55
C ILE A 198 -8.99 7.87 -14.49
N ALA A 199 -7.82 7.54 -13.95
CA ALA A 199 -6.64 7.20 -14.73
C ALA A 199 -6.84 5.95 -15.58
N PHE A 200 -7.38 4.89 -15.03
CA PHE A 200 -7.70 3.68 -15.79
C PHE A 200 -8.89 3.90 -16.76
N ALA A 201 -9.87 4.71 -16.39
CA ALA A 201 -10.98 5.05 -17.28
C ALA A 201 -10.51 5.83 -18.50
N ASN A 202 -9.55 6.74 -18.35
CA ASN A 202 -8.99 7.57 -19.42
C ASN A 202 -7.83 6.90 -20.16
N LEU A 203 -7.43 5.70 -19.76
CA LEU A 203 -6.36 4.98 -20.44
C LEU A 203 -6.82 4.59 -21.86
N PRO A 204 -6.10 4.94 -22.93
CA PRO A 204 -6.46 4.55 -24.27
C PRO A 204 -6.37 3.03 -24.45
N GLU A 205 -7.26 2.45 -25.25
CA GLU A 205 -7.26 1.00 -25.49
C GLU A 205 -6.04 0.52 -26.28
N LYS A 206 -5.45 1.42 -27.05
CA LYS A 206 -4.28 1.13 -27.88
C LYS A 206 -3.15 2.09 -27.54
N LEU A 207 -1.99 1.54 -27.25
CA LEU A 207 -0.77 2.29 -26.99
C LEU A 207 0.33 1.88 -27.97
N THR A 208 1.16 2.83 -28.36
CA THR A 208 2.32 2.54 -29.18
C THR A 208 3.43 1.97 -28.32
N LYS A 209 3.91 0.78 -28.68
CA LYS A 209 5.06 0.15 -28.02
C LYS A 209 6.26 1.07 -28.16
N ARG A 210 6.95 1.34 -27.06
CA ARG A 210 8.22 2.06 -27.13
C ARG A 210 9.24 1.24 -27.94
N PRO A 211 9.95 1.88 -28.87
CA PRO A 211 11.05 1.19 -29.54
C PRO A 211 12.00 0.66 -28.46
N GLU A 212 12.49 -0.56 -28.65
CA GLU A 212 13.54 -1.14 -27.80
C GLU A 212 14.83 -0.33 -28.01
N THR A 213 14.90 0.80 -27.34
CA THR A 213 16.18 1.42 -27.12
C THR A 213 16.89 0.50 -26.15
N HIS A 214 18.00 -0.10 -26.56
CA HIS A 214 18.97 -0.80 -25.71
C HIS A 214 19.57 0.18 -24.69
N LEU A 215 18.71 0.89 -23.97
CA LEU A 215 19.08 1.65 -22.80
C LEU A 215 19.28 0.59 -21.71
N LYS A 216 20.56 0.24 -21.53
CA LYS A 216 21.08 -0.25 -20.26
C LYS A 216 20.18 0.34 -19.17
N PRO A 217 19.61 -0.49 -18.28
CA PRO A 217 18.80 0.06 -17.19
C PRO A 217 19.63 1.18 -16.57
N PRO A 218 19.04 2.37 -16.32
CA PRO A 218 19.77 3.39 -15.59
C PRO A 218 20.21 2.68 -14.31
N ILE A 219 21.52 2.60 -14.14
CA ILE A 219 22.12 2.27 -12.86
C ILE A 219 21.38 3.21 -11.92
N ASP A 220 20.64 2.66 -10.97
CA ASP A 220 20.00 3.45 -9.94
C ASP A 220 21.12 4.29 -9.32
N ASP A 221 21.24 5.53 -9.77
CA ASP A 221 22.04 6.53 -9.11
C ASP A 221 21.36 6.77 -7.78
N PHE A 222 21.73 5.93 -6.81
CA PHE A 222 21.55 6.20 -5.40
C PHE A 222 22.50 7.35 -5.07
N GLU A 223 22.15 8.53 -5.49
CA GLU A 223 22.63 9.75 -4.85
C GLU A 223 21.70 10.06 -3.68
N TRP A 224 22.30 9.96 -2.49
CA TRP A 224 21.76 10.27 -1.17
C TRP A 224 21.44 11.75 -1.02
#